data_fc39522cd7f4de1d41007c291fa53d0c
#
_entry.id   fc39522cd7f4de1d41007c291fa53d0c
#
_cell.length_a   1.000
_cell.length_b   1.000
_cell.length_c   1.000
_cell.angle_alpha   90.00
_cell.angle_beta   90.00
_cell.angle_gamma   90.00
#
_symmetry.space_group_name_H-M   'P 1'
#
loop_
_entity.id
_entity.type
_entity.pdbx_description
1 polymer ?
#
loop_
_entity_poly.entity_id
_entity_poly.type
_entity_poly.pdbx_seq_one_letter_code
_entity_poly.pdbx_strand_id
1 'polypeptide(L)'
;DSELEGSVRRMATLLVSGAKITSPHVAIFLRKGYGLGAQAMVGGSFHDPIYTASWPTGEFGGMGLEGAVKLGFRKELEAETDPKKKEDLYNKLVERSYEKGKAIEAAAHLEIDAVIDPSDTRKVILAAVKGF
;
A
#
# COMPACT_ATOMS: atom_id res chain seq x y z
N ASP A 1 2.82 -13.11 -19.35
CA ASP A 1 4.14 -13.48 -19.88
C ASP A 1 5.26 -13.22 -18.87
N SER A 2 5.25 -12.12 -18.10
CA SER A 2 6.28 -11.82 -17.09
C SER A 2 6.38 -12.87 -15.97
N GLU A 3 5.30 -13.55 -15.63
CA GLU A 3 5.32 -14.67 -14.66
C GLU A 3 6.08 -15.86 -15.22
N LEU A 4 5.91 -16.18 -16.50
CA LEU A 4 6.67 -17.25 -17.19
C LEU A 4 8.17 -16.95 -17.25
N GLU A 5 8.54 -15.67 -17.31
CA GLU A 5 9.93 -15.20 -17.26
C GLU A 5 10.53 -15.21 -15.83
N GLY A 6 9.77 -15.64 -14.83
CA GLY A 6 10.21 -15.76 -13.44
C GLY A 6 10.24 -14.43 -12.66
N SER A 7 9.39 -13.45 -13.03
CA SER A 7 9.31 -12.16 -12.33
C SER A 7 8.96 -12.33 -10.86
N VAL A 8 8.06 -13.25 -10.50
CA VAL A 8 7.68 -13.56 -9.11
C VAL A 8 8.90 -14.06 -8.32
N ARG A 9 9.70 -14.95 -8.89
CA ARG A 9 10.94 -15.46 -8.27
C ARG A 9 11.96 -14.33 -8.05
N ARG A 10 12.11 -13.43 -9.01
CA ARG A 10 13.02 -12.27 -8.88
C ARG A 10 12.52 -11.31 -7.79
N MET A 11 11.21 -11.08 -7.71
CA MET A 11 10.62 -10.25 -6.67
C MET A 11 10.78 -10.86 -5.28
N ALA A 12 10.73 -12.20 -5.15
CA ALA A 12 10.98 -12.89 -3.89
C ALA A 12 12.39 -12.62 -3.33
N THR A 13 13.39 -12.35 -4.18
CA THR A 13 14.74 -11.98 -3.72
C THR A 13 14.76 -10.65 -2.97
N LEU A 14 13.87 -9.72 -3.29
CA LEU A 14 13.74 -8.45 -2.58
C LEU A 14 13.26 -8.69 -1.14
N LEU A 15 12.26 -9.55 -0.94
CA LEU A 15 11.78 -9.95 0.40
C LEU A 15 12.89 -10.65 1.21
N VAL A 16 13.63 -11.57 0.59
CA VAL A 16 14.77 -12.25 1.26
C VAL A 16 15.86 -11.25 1.63
N SER A 17 16.15 -10.28 0.77
CA SER A 17 17.14 -9.23 1.05
C SER A 17 16.65 -8.31 2.17
N GLY A 18 15.37 -7.93 2.17
CA GLY A 18 14.75 -7.15 3.23
C GLY A 18 14.89 -7.82 4.59
N ALA A 19 14.55 -9.12 4.68
CA ALA A 19 14.68 -9.88 5.92
C ALA A 19 16.11 -10.02 6.46
N LYS A 20 17.12 -9.67 5.66
CA LYS A 20 18.55 -9.67 6.05
C LYS A 20 19.08 -8.29 6.42
N ILE A 21 18.29 -7.25 6.31
CA ILE A 21 18.71 -5.88 6.69
C ILE A 21 18.94 -5.87 8.20
N THR A 22 20.16 -5.46 8.58
CA THR A 22 20.57 -5.31 10.00
C THR A 22 20.73 -3.85 10.40
N SER A 23 20.75 -2.94 9.43
CA SER A 23 20.80 -1.50 9.68
C SER A 23 19.39 -0.96 9.93
N PRO A 24 19.23 0.05 10.80
CA PRO A 24 17.95 0.72 10.96
C PRO A 24 17.49 1.33 9.65
N HIS A 25 16.24 1.14 9.30
CA HIS A 25 15.64 1.77 8.12
C HIS A 25 14.28 2.36 8.45
N VAL A 26 13.92 3.41 7.74
CA VAL A 26 12.67 4.16 7.87
C VAL A 26 11.94 4.09 6.55
N ALA A 27 10.65 3.87 6.58
CA ALA A 27 9.80 3.87 5.38
C ALA A 27 8.87 5.10 5.38
N ILE A 28 8.82 5.81 4.25
CA ILE A 28 7.90 6.92 4.05
C ILE A 28 7.12 6.67 2.76
N PHE A 29 5.82 6.45 2.87
CA PHE A 29 4.92 6.29 1.73
C PHE A 29 4.51 7.67 1.21
N LEU A 30 4.88 7.96 -0.02
CA LEU A 30 4.55 9.25 -0.65
C LEU A 30 3.19 9.20 -1.32
N ARG A 31 2.84 8.04 -1.90
CA ARG A 31 1.60 7.83 -2.64
C ARG A 31 1.18 6.35 -2.57
N LYS A 32 1.37 5.56 -3.60
CA LYS A 32 0.85 4.20 -3.75
C LYS A 32 1.64 3.17 -2.96
N GLY A 33 1.00 2.53 -1.99
CA GLY A 33 1.52 1.43 -1.18
C GLY A 33 0.66 0.17 -1.34
N TYR A 34 0.75 -0.51 -2.50
CA TYR A 34 -0.12 -1.63 -2.81
C TYR A 34 0.57 -2.99 -2.74
N GLY A 35 -0.09 -3.92 -2.03
CA GLY A 35 0.21 -5.34 -2.03
C GLY A 35 1.62 -5.72 -1.61
N LEU A 36 2.04 -6.91 -2.05
CA LEU A 36 3.37 -7.46 -1.72
C LEU A 36 4.53 -6.61 -2.24
N GLY A 37 4.33 -5.84 -3.32
CA GLY A 37 5.35 -4.92 -3.82
C GLY A 37 5.71 -3.84 -2.81
N ALA A 38 4.71 -3.23 -2.19
CA ALA A 38 4.92 -2.24 -1.13
C ALA A 38 5.59 -2.87 0.10
N GLN A 39 5.15 -4.05 0.53
CA GLN A 39 5.76 -4.77 1.65
C GLN A 39 7.22 -5.13 1.35
N ALA A 40 7.52 -5.63 0.15
CA ALA A 40 8.89 -5.96 -0.24
C ALA A 40 9.83 -4.74 -0.24
N MET A 41 9.31 -3.56 -0.62
CA MET A 41 10.08 -2.31 -0.62
C MET A 41 10.47 -1.84 0.80
N VAL A 42 9.74 -2.25 1.82
CA VAL A 42 9.97 -1.85 3.22
C VAL A 42 10.56 -2.97 4.10
N GLY A 43 11.05 -4.04 3.48
CA GLY A 43 11.73 -5.12 4.21
C GLY A 43 10.91 -6.40 4.35
N GLY A 44 9.62 -6.39 4.05
CA GLY A 44 8.73 -7.56 4.13
C GLY A 44 7.40 -7.29 4.83
N SER A 45 7.37 -6.33 5.74
CA SER A 45 6.18 -5.87 6.45
C SER A 45 6.27 -4.37 6.69
N PHE A 46 5.13 -3.68 6.81
CA PHE A 46 5.10 -2.27 7.19
C PHE A 46 5.60 -2.02 8.64
N HIS A 47 5.79 -3.09 9.42
CA HIS A 47 6.34 -3.06 10.77
C HIS A 47 7.83 -3.46 10.85
N ASP A 48 8.48 -3.82 9.74
CA ASP A 48 9.92 -4.14 9.72
C ASP A 48 10.82 -2.90 9.87
N PRO A 49 10.47 -1.72 9.26
CA PRO A 49 11.20 -0.50 9.52
C PRO A 49 11.10 -0.08 10.99
N ILE A 50 12.12 0.62 11.52
CA ILE A 50 12.07 1.22 12.86
C ILE A 50 11.00 2.31 12.97
N TYR A 51 10.56 2.84 11.85
CA TYR A 51 9.47 3.80 11.74
C TYR A 51 8.89 3.79 10.33
N THR A 52 7.58 3.69 10.24
CA THR A 52 6.84 3.70 8.96
C THR A 52 5.79 4.81 8.99
N ALA A 53 5.91 5.77 8.09
CA ALA A 53 4.93 6.84 7.99
C ALA A 53 4.45 7.04 6.55
N SER A 54 3.42 7.82 6.39
CA SER A 54 2.90 8.20 5.08
C SER A 54 2.63 9.70 5.01
N TRP A 55 2.77 10.25 3.82
CA TRP A 55 2.16 11.54 3.52
C TRP A 55 0.64 11.38 3.43
N PRO A 56 -0.15 12.49 3.56
CA PRO A 56 -1.60 12.44 3.38
C PRO A 56 -2.06 11.92 2.02
N THR A 57 -1.18 11.96 1.03
CA THR A 57 -1.38 11.43 -0.33
C THR A 57 -1.20 9.91 -0.44
N GLY A 58 -0.87 9.22 0.66
CA GLY A 58 -0.69 7.77 0.68
C GLY A 58 -1.99 7.03 0.41
N GLU A 59 -1.89 6.01 -0.45
CA GLU A 59 -2.98 5.13 -0.87
C GLU A 59 -2.56 3.69 -0.59
N PHE A 60 -3.34 2.95 0.20
CA PHE A 60 -3.03 1.60 0.64
C PHE A 60 -4.09 0.60 0.19
N GLY A 61 -3.66 -0.63 -0.06
CA GLY A 61 -4.54 -1.73 -0.42
C GLY A 61 -3.77 -2.99 -0.79
N GLY A 62 -4.45 -4.13 -0.81
CA GLY A 62 -3.87 -5.41 -1.19
C GLY A 62 -3.43 -5.47 -2.66
N MET A 63 -3.99 -4.62 -3.49
CA MET A 63 -3.65 -4.42 -4.91
C MET A 63 -4.17 -3.05 -5.37
N GLY A 64 -3.92 -2.66 -6.62
CA GLY A 64 -4.52 -1.43 -7.18
C GLY A 64 -6.03 -1.42 -7.02
N LEU A 65 -6.57 -0.32 -6.49
CA LEU A 65 -7.95 -0.27 -5.97
C LEU A 65 -9.02 -0.53 -7.04
N GLU A 66 -8.84 -0.05 -8.26
CA GLU A 66 -9.74 -0.31 -9.38
C GLU A 66 -9.76 -1.80 -9.76
N GLY A 67 -8.60 -2.45 -9.72
CA GLY A 67 -8.47 -3.89 -9.95
C GLY A 67 -9.10 -4.70 -8.81
N ALA A 68 -8.92 -4.26 -7.57
CA ALA A 68 -9.52 -4.87 -6.39
C ALA A 68 -11.06 -4.85 -6.47
N VAL A 69 -11.66 -3.75 -6.93
CA VAL A 69 -13.10 -3.63 -7.12
C VAL A 69 -13.60 -4.59 -8.21
N LYS A 70 -12.92 -4.64 -9.36
CA LYS A 70 -13.30 -5.56 -10.45
C LYS A 70 -13.23 -7.02 -10.04
N LEU A 71 -12.26 -7.37 -9.21
CA LEU A 71 -12.07 -8.75 -8.75
C LEU A 71 -13.01 -9.08 -7.58
N GLY A 72 -13.05 -8.24 -6.56
CA GLY A 72 -13.78 -8.50 -5.32
C GLY A 72 -15.31 -8.40 -5.46
N PHE A 73 -15.78 -7.51 -6.34
CA PHE A 73 -17.20 -7.28 -6.60
C PHE A 73 -17.64 -7.80 -7.98
N ARG A 74 -16.89 -8.77 -8.51
CA ARG A 74 -17.17 -9.32 -9.84
C ARG A 74 -18.59 -9.81 -10.00
N LYS A 75 -19.11 -10.56 -9.03
CA LYS A 75 -20.47 -11.15 -9.08
C LYS A 75 -21.54 -10.07 -9.09
N GLU A 76 -21.41 -9.05 -8.28
CA GLU A 76 -22.34 -7.93 -8.18
C GLU A 76 -22.33 -7.11 -9.49
N LEU A 77 -21.14 -6.87 -10.04
CA LEU A 77 -20.98 -6.16 -11.30
C LEU A 77 -21.51 -6.96 -12.50
N GLU A 78 -21.38 -8.29 -12.50
CA GLU A 78 -21.91 -9.16 -13.55
C GLU A 78 -23.45 -9.33 -13.46
N ALA A 79 -24.02 -9.24 -12.25
CA ALA A 79 -25.46 -9.33 -12.03
C ALA A 79 -26.22 -8.08 -12.50
N GLU A 80 -25.56 -6.91 -12.56
CA GLU A 80 -26.17 -5.68 -13.09
C GLU A 80 -26.16 -5.72 -14.62
N THR A 81 -27.35 -5.76 -15.21
CA THR A 81 -27.57 -5.88 -16.67
C THR A 81 -27.65 -4.54 -17.37
N ASP A 82 -28.02 -3.47 -16.65
CA ASP A 82 -28.07 -2.13 -17.19
C ASP A 82 -26.65 -1.54 -17.23
N PRO A 83 -26.10 -1.21 -18.41
CA PRO A 83 -24.71 -0.70 -18.52
C PRO A 83 -24.45 0.56 -17.70
N LYS A 84 -25.44 1.46 -17.63
CA LYS A 84 -25.30 2.72 -16.89
C LYS A 84 -25.26 2.49 -15.38
N LYS A 85 -26.16 1.65 -14.88
CA LYS A 85 -26.18 1.28 -13.46
C LYS A 85 -24.94 0.51 -13.04
N LYS A 86 -24.43 -0.33 -13.93
CA LYS A 86 -23.18 -1.07 -13.72
C LYS A 86 -21.98 -0.14 -13.60
N GLU A 87 -21.90 0.87 -14.46
CA GLU A 87 -20.85 1.90 -14.40
C GLU A 87 -20.97 2.72 -13.11
N ASP A 88 -22.18 3.17 -12.75
CA ASP A 88 -22.43 3.90 -11.51
C ASP A 88 -22.06 3.07 -10.27
N LEU A 89 -22.42 1.79 -10.26
CA LEU A 89 -22.04 0.86 -9.19
C LEU A 89 -20.52 0.72 -9.08
N TYR A 90 -19.84 0.51 -10.21
CA TYR A 90 -18.39 0.40 -10.25
C TYR A 90 -17.71 1.66 -9.71
N ASN A 91 -18.12 2.83 -10.19
CA ASN A 91 -17.54 4.10 -9.75
C ASN A 91 -17.75 4.34 -8.25
N LYS A 92 -18.93 4.02 -7.71
CA LYS A 92 -19.21 4.10 -6.27
C LYS A 92 -18.34 3.16 -5.44
N LEU A 93 -18.12 1.93 -5.93
CA LEU A 93 -17.25 0.96 -5.24
C LEU A 93 -15.78 1.39 -5.27
N VAL A 94 -15.33 1.95 -6.39
CA VAL A 94 -13.97 2.52 -6.53
C VAL A 94 -13.77 3.69 -5.56
N GLU A 95 -14.69 4.65 -5.54
CA GLU A 95 -14.66 5.78 -4.61
C GLU A 95 -14.59 5.31 -3.15
N ARG A 96 -15.44 4.38 -2.77
CA ARG A 96 -15.41 3.77 -1.42
C ARG A 96 -14.08 3.09 -1.11
N SER A 97 -13.45 2.45 -2.11
CA SER A 97 -12.15 1.79 -1.93
C SER A 97 -11.03 2.81 -1.72
N TYR A 98 -11.07 3.94 -2.43
CA TYR A 98 -10.14 5.05 -2.22
C TYR A 98 -10.30 5.68 -0.84
N GLU A 99 -11.54 5.89 -0.36
CA GLU A 99 -11.77 6.40 1.00
C GLU A 99 -11.17 5.47 2.06
N LYS A 100 -11.38 4.16 1.93
CA LYS A 100 -10.83 3.16 2.87
C LYS A 100 -9.32 2.93 2.72
N GLY A 101 -8.75 3.25 1.58
CA GLY A 101 -7.33 3.12 1.30
C GLY A 101 -6.49 4.34 1.67
N LYS A 102 -7.06 5.37 2.27
CA LYS A 102 -6.32 6.58 2.68
C LYS A 102 -5.27 6.28 3.75
N ALA A 103 -4.17 7.03 3.74
CA ALA A 103 -3.10 6.92 4.73
C ALA A 103 -3.62 7.02 6.17
N ILE A 104 -4.61 7.88 6.42
CA ILE A 104 -5.20 8.05 7.74
C ILE A 104 -5.92 6.78 8.21
N GLU A 105 -6.54 6.03 7.31
CA GLU A 105 -7.17 4.75 7.64
C GLU A 105 -6.12 3.69 7.99
N ALA A 106 -5.03 3.61 7.21
CA ALA A 106 -3.92 2.72 7.52
C ALA A 106 -3.31 3.02 8.90
N ALA A 107 -3.13 4.29 9.24
CA ALA A 107 -2.64 4.70 10.56
C ALA A 107 -3.66 4.40 11.68
N ALA A 108 -4.97 4.62 11.44
CA ALA A 108 -6.01 4.31 12.41
C ALA A 108 -6.11 2.81 12.74
N HIS A 109 -5.74 1.95 11.78
CA HIS A 109 -5.66 0.49 11.97
C HIS A 109 -4.28 0.01 12.41
N LEU A 110 -3.36 0.92 12.73
CA LEU A 110 -1.99 0.62 13.17
C LEU A 110 -1.17 -0.16 12.14
N GLU A 111 -1.48 -0.03 10.85
CA GLU A 111 -0.66 -0.61 9.78
C GLU A 111 0.61 0.22 9.51
N ILE A 112 0.58 1.51 9.85
CA ILE A 112 1.71 2.44 9.84
C ILE A 112 1.69 3.28 11.12
N ASP A 113 2.83 3.85 11.50
CA ASP A 113 2.97 4.59 12.77
C ASP A 113 2.31 5.98 12.72
N ALA A 114 2.39 6.67 11.57
CA ALA A 114 1.83 8.02 11.47
C ALA A 114 1.52 8.46 10.04
N VAL A 115 0.65 9.47 9.94
CA VAL A 115 0.55 10.34 8.76
C VAL A 115 1.23 11.65 9.09
N ILE A 116 2.19 12.07 8.26
CA ILE A 116 3.04 13.24 8.49
C ILE A 116 2.90 14.28 7.38
N ASP A 117 3.08 15.55 7.72
CA ASP A 117 3.21 16.59 6.70
C ASP A 117 4.50 16.35 5.88
N PRO A 118 4.47 16.52 4.55
CA PRO A 118 5.66 16.40 3.71
C PRO A 118 6.85 17.24 4.19
N SER A 119 6.60 18.42 4.74
CA SER A 119 7.64 19.32 5.28
C SER A 119 8.33 18.78 6.53
N ASP A 120 7.68 17.89 7.29
CA ASP A 120 8.23 17.26 8.49
C ASP A 120 9.08 16.01 8.19
N THR A 121 9.10 15.53 6.96
CA THR A 121 9.75 14.26 6.57
C THR A 121 11.19 14.16 7.10
N ARG A 122 12.01 15.19 6.88
CA ARG A 122 13.40 15.20 7.36
C ARG A 122 13.50 15.12 8.88
N LYS A 123 12.67 15.87 9.59
CA LYS A 123 12.64 15.91 11.05
C LYS A 123 12.27 14.55 11.64
N VAL A 124 11.27 13.91 11.06
CA VAL A 124 10.78 12.59 11.48
C VAL A 124 11.85 11.52 11.26
N ILE A 125 12.48 11.48 10.08
CA ILE A 125 13.57 10.53 9.79
C ILE A 125 14.72 10.70 10.77
N LEU A 126 15.16 11.95 11.04
CA LEU A 126 16.25 12.23 11.97
C LEU A 126 15.88 11.81 13.41
N ALA A 127 14.64 12.00 13.83
CA ALA A 127 14.17 11.58 15.14
C ALA A 127 14.15 10.05 15.28
N ALA A 128 13.61 9.35 14.28
CA ALA A 128 13.56 7.88 14.27
C ALA A 128 14.96 7.25 14.35
N VAL A 129 15.90 7.74 13.54
CA VAL A 129 17.29 7.21 13.53
C VAL A 129 18.08 7.55 14.80
N LYS A 130 17.80 8.68 15.45
CA LYS A 130 18.46 9.05 16.72
C LYS A 130 17.96 8.23 17.91
N GLY A 131 16.76 7.69 17.85
CA GLY A 131 16.19 6.83 18.89
C GLY A 131 16.68 5.38 18.83
N PHE A 132 17.37 5.03 17.76
CA PHE A 132 17.95 3.71 17.51
C PHE A 132 19.45 3.67 17.87
#